data_ca40341436227897bdcd374babf1f305
#
_entry.id   ca40341436227897bdcd374babf1f305
#
_cell.length_a   1.000
_cell.length_b   1.000
_cell.length_c   1.000
_cell.angle_alpha   90.00
_cell.angle_beta   90.00
_cell.angle_gamma   90.00
#
_symmetry.space_group_name_H-M   'P 1'
#
loop_
_entity.id
_entity.type
_entity.pdbx_description
1 polymer ?
#
loop_
_entity_poly.entity_id
_entity_poly.type
_entity_poly.pdbx_seq_one_letter_code
_entity_poly.pdbx_strand_id
1 'polypeptide(L)'
;MMAQLIKLYFKEKPNTSNTAVKKAYASLSSIAGIILNLLLCTAKIMTGFFSRSVAISADGFNNLSDAGISLMTLLGFQIARYGRGSTHPFGHGRFEWIMGIFASLAVVLMGGQLIHTSLQSILHPQTPLFSVATVIILALSILVKGYMYFYNRQFAIIINSETLKATATDCISDAAATGAVLLSTVISRMTGWQIDGYCGVLVSAFIVIAGTKSLWEVLGRVMGQATDQSIIDDVLRAVETYPEIAAVRNLMVHDYGFGYFVISLRIEGYRKDSEQLYNAIHEISCALYQQFHCDCFIQVDYLIDDDGLTAYLRDKVKFVLQKYSGKVSIDHFRLIESGGYTTISLDLLYPAELQKSEEVICREIEMELESENPQYRTIIKSILRRERYGSHRRNKSKNQEDNK
;
A
#
# COMPACT_ATOMS: atom_id res chain seq x y z
N MET A 1 29.43 11.14 -8.86
CA MET A 1 28.82 12.28 -9.60
C MET A 1 27.50 12.70 -8.95
N MET A 2 26.46 11.87 -8.88
CA MET A 2 25.16 12.23 -8.26
C MET A 2 25.25 12.66 -6.79
N ALA A 3 25.98 11.94 -5.95
CA ALA A 3 26.21 12.34 -4.54
C ALA A 3 26.98 13.65 -4.41
N GLN A 4 27.81 14.00 -5.39
CA GLN A 4 28.52 15.30 -5.43
C GLN A 4 27.60 16.45 -5.80
N LEU A 5 26.60 16.23 -6.71
CA LEU A 5 25.58 17.23 -7.05
C LEU A 5 24.71 17.58 -5.83
N ILE A 6 24.38 16.59 -5.01
CA ILE A 6 23.60 16.84 -3.77
C ILE A 6 24.48 17.62 -2.76
N LYS A 7 25.75 17.24 -2.59
CA LYS A 7 26.69 18.01 -1.72
C LYS A 7 26.85 19.45 -2.18
N LEU A 8 26.84 19.70 -3.51
CA LEU A 8 26.91 21.04 -4.09
C LEU A 8 25.64 21.86 -3.82
N TYR A 9 24.48 21.22 -3.85
CA TYR A 9 23.18 21.87 -3.61
C TYR A 9 22.96 22.25 -2.14
N PHE A 10 23.40 21.41 -1.18
CA PHE A 10 23.18 21.65 0.25
C PHE A 10 24.36 22.26 1.01
N LYS A 11 25.44 22.68 0.38
CA LYS A 11 26.63 23.34 0.97
C LYS A 11 27.25 22.73 2.24
N GLU A 12 26.55 21.81 2.94
CA GLU A 12 26.98 21.12 4.17
C GLU A 12 26.52 19.64 4.13
N LYS A 13 27.03 18.81 5.08
CA LYS A 13 26.55 17.42 5.22
C LYS A 13 25.04 17.43 5.48
N PRO A 14 24.19 16.96 4.54
CA PRO A 14 22.76 17.09 4.68
C PRO A 14 22.28 16.27 5.88
N ASN A 15 21.55 16.91 6.79
CA ASN A 15 20.90 16.21 7.88
C ASN A 15 19.80 15.30 7.30
N THR A 16 20.02 13.99 7.29
CA THR A 16 19.16 12.98 6.66
C THR A 16 17.80 12.80 7.36
N SER A 17 17.63 13.36 8.55
CA SER A 17 16.31 13.42 9.22
C SER A 17 15.41 14.52 8.64
N ASN A 18 15.97 15.48 7.90
CA ASN A 18 15.20 16.58 7.31
C ASN A 18 14.41 16.11 6.08
N THR A 19 13.09 16.28 6.12
CA THR A 19 12.16 15.91 5.04
C THR A 19 12.52 16.57 3.70
N ALA A 20 13.05 17.79 3.70
CA ALA A 20 13.48 18.49 2.48
C ALA A 20 14.67 17.78 1.81
N VAL A 21 15.60 17.25 2.60
CA VAL A 21 16.75 16.47 2.10
C VAL A 21 16.27 15.15 1.49
N LYS A 22 15.38 14.42 2.18
CA LYS A 22 14.79 13.18 1.65
C LYS A 22 14.09 13.42 0.31
N LYS A 23 13.29 14.48 0.21
CA LYS A 23 12.60 14.87 -1.03
C LYS A 23 13.59 15.19 -2.16
N ALA A 24 14.69 15.89 -1.87
CA ALA A 24 15.71 16.22 -2.87
C ALA A 24 16.41 14.97 -3.44
N TYR A 25 16.77 13.99 -2.58
CA TYR A 25 17.34 12.71 -3.03
C TYR A 25 16.36 11.93 -3.91
N ALA A 26 15.09 11.83 -3.50
CA ALA A 26 14.05 11.15 -4.26
C ALA A 26 13.81 11.83 -5.63
N SER A 27 13.65 13.16 -5.66
CA SER A 27 13.43 13.92 -6.91
C SER A 27 14.61 13.80 -7.87
N LEU A 28 15.83 13.91 -7.37
CA LEU A 28 17.03 13.79 -8.21
C LEU A 28 17.16 12.38 -8.80
N SER A 29 16.87 11.35 -8.00
CA SER A 29 16.85 9.96 -8.47
C SER A 29 15.81 9.76 -9.57
N SER A 30 14.58 10.26 -9.38
CA SER A 30 13.50 10.14 -10.36
C SER A 30 13.80 10.88 -11.66
N ILE A 31 14.27 12.12 -11.60
CA ILE A 31 14.64 12.90 -12.81
C ILE A 31 15.75 12.21 -13.59
N ALA A 32 16.79 11.76 -12.90
CA ALA A 32 17.89 11.05 -13.54
C ALA A 32 17.41 9.71 -14.15
N GLY A 33 16.52 8.99 -13.43
CA GLY A 33 15.90 7.78 -13.93
C GLY A 33 15.10 8.01 -15.22
N ILE A 34 14.27 9.06 -15.27
CA ILE A 34 13.51 9.43 -16.48
C ILE A 34 14.46 9.70 -17.66
N ILE A 35 15.45 10.54 -17.47
CA ILE A 35 16.39 10.93 -18.55
C ILE A 35 17.12 9.69 -19.06
N LEU A 36 17.67 8.85 -18.17
CA LEU A 36 18.41 7.67 -18.56
C LEU A 36 17.51 6.63 -19.23
N ASN A 37 16.31 6.39 -18.72
CA ASN A 37 15.36 5.44 -19.33
C ASN A 37 14.89 5.93 -20.71
N LEU A 38 14.66 7.23 -20.92
CA LEU A 38 14.31 7.78 -22.23
C LEU A 38 15.46 7.65 -23.22
N LEU A 39 16.70 7.87 -22.80
CA LEU A 39 17.88 7.68 -23.66
C LEU A 39 18.03 6.20 -24.04
N LEU A 40 17.89 5.29 -23.07
CA LEU A 40 17.95 3.84 -23.33
C LEU A 40 16.79 3.38 -24.23
N CYS A 41 15.59 3.85 -24.00
CA CYS A 41 14.44 3.58 -24.84
C CYS A 41 14.71 3.99 -26.28
N THR A 42 15.10 5.23 -26.52
CA THR A 42 15.38 5.73 -27.86
C THR A 42 16.46 4.92 -28.55
N ALA A 43 17.58 4.66 -27.87
CA ALA A 43 18.68 3.88 -28.42
C ALA A 43 18.27 2.44 -28.75
N LYS A 44 17.52 1.77 -27.87
CA LYS A 44 17.06 0.39 -28.08
C LYS A 44 16.00 0.29 -29.17
N ILE A 45 15.01 1.20 -29.21
CA ILE A 45 13.98 1.18 -30.26
C ILE A 45 14.61 1.42 -31.63
N MET A 46 15.50 2.40 -31.77
CA MET A 46 16.22 2.62 -33.04
C MET A 46 17.04 1.38 -33.43
N THR A 47 17.78 0.82 -32.48
CA THR A 47 18.54 -0.41 -32.74
C THR A 47 17.66 -1.57 -33.13
N GLY A 48 16.56 -1.80 -32.44
CA GLY A 48 15.59 -2.86 -32.74
C GLY A 48 14.95 -2.69 -34.13
N PHE A 49 14.62 -1.46 -34.50
CA PHE A 49 14.12 -1.14 -35.84
C PHE A 49 15.15 -1.44 -36.96
N PHE A 50 16.38 -0.97 -36.82
CA PHE A 50 17.44 -1.19 -37.82
C PHE A 50 17.93 -2.64 -37.87
N SER A 51 17.96 -3.34 -36.73
CA SER A 51 18.34 -4.76 -36.66
C SER A 51 17.17 -5.71 -36.98
N ARG A 52 15.95 -5.21 -37.15
CA ARG A 52 14.71 -6.00 -37.31
C ARG A 52 14.51 -6.99 -36.16
N SER A 53 14.90 -6.64 -34.95
CA SER A 53 14.75 -7.46 -33.74
C SER A 53 13.56 -6.97 -32.92
N VAL A 54 12.57 -7.84 -32.76
CA VAL A 54 11.39 -7.57 -31.93
C VAL A 54 11.76 -7.61 -30.46
N ALA A 55 12.67 -8.49 -30.06
CA ALA A 55 13.11 -8.61 -28.68
C ALA A 55 13.82 -7.33 -28.18
N ILE A 56 14.68 -6.71 -29.02
CA ILE A 56 15.34 -5.45 -28.69
C ILE A 56 14.34 -4.30 -28.60
N SER A 57 13.36 -4.26 -29.51
CA SER A 57 12.30 -3.25 -29.49
C SER A 57 11.44 -3.40 -28.22
N ALA A 58 11.08 -4.63 -27.85
CA ALA A 58 10.34 -4.94 -26.63
C ALA A 58 11.07 -4.43 -25.36
N ASP A 59 12.39 -4.71 -25.27
CA ASP A 59 13.23 -4.23 -24.20
C ASP A 59 13.35 -2.70 -24.16
N GLY A 60 13.33 -2.05 -25.34
CA GLY A 60 13.23 -0.58 -25.45
C GLY A 60 11.91 -0.03 -24.92
N PHE A 61 10.79 -0.66 -25.22
CA PHE A 61 9.48 -0.27 -24.70
C PHE A 61 9.35 -0.48 -23.19
N ASN A 62 10.03 -1.47 -22.61
CA ASN A 62 10.12 -1.60 -21.16
C ASN A 62 10.73 -0.35 -20.51
N ASN A 63 11.85 0.16 -21.03
CA ASN A 63 12.44 1.40 -20.54
C ASN A 63 11.54 2.63 -20.74
N LEU A 64 10.70 2.65 -21.78
CA LEU A 64 9.68 3.71 -21.97
C LEU A 64 8.62 3.66 -20.89
N SER A 65 8.18 2.46 -20.52
CA SER A 65 7.23 2.24 -19.43
C SER A 65 7.77 2.77 -18.11
N ASP A 66 9.02 2.47 -17.77
CA ASP A 66 9.70 2.94 -16.56
C ASP A 66 9.80 4.48 -16.51
N ALA A 67 10.15 5.08 -17.66
CA ALA A 67 10.18 6.54 -17.79
C ALA A 67 8.79 7.14 -17.64
N GLY A 68 7.76 6.51 -18.23
CA GLY A 68 6.36 6.93 -18.15
C GLY A 68 5.84 6.90 -16.71
N ILE A 69 6.04 5.82 -15.99
CA ILE A 69 5.66 5.69 -14.57
C ILE A 69 6.35 6.79 -13.74
N SER A 70 7.65 6.98 -13.94
CA SER A 70 8.42 8.01 -13.22
C SER A 70 7.94 9.43 -13.54
N LEU A 71 7.59 9.71 -14.80
CA LEU A 71 7.05 10.99 -15.23
C LEU A 71 5.66 11.24 -14.63
N MET A 72 4.78 10.23 -14.65
CA MET A 72 3.45 10.33 -14.04
C MET A 72 3.53 10.59 -12.54
N THR A 73 4.48 9.96 -11.86
CA THR A 73 4.75 10.23 -10.45
C THR A 73 5.16 11.68 -10.24
N LEU A 74 6.06 12.24 -11.05
CA LEU A 74 6.46 13.65 -10.94
C LEU A 74 5.30 14.62 -11.23
N LEU A 75 4.48 14.35 -12.25
CA LEU A 75 3.30 15.16 -12.57
C LEU A 75 2.26 15.08 -11.45
N GLY A 76 2.04 13.90 -10.91
CA GLY A 76 1.23 13.69 -9.73
C GLY A 76 1.69 14.57 -8.57
N PHE A 77 3.02 14.62 -8.29
CA PHE A 77 3.60 15.50 -7.29
C PHE A 77 3.33 17.00 -7.53
N GLN A 78 3.34 17.44 -8.75
CA GLN A 78 3.06 18.84 -9.07
C GLN A 78 1.59 19.19 -8.87
N ILE A 79 0.69 18.33 -9.34
CA ILE A 79 -0.77 18.56 -9.24
C ILE A 79 -1.24 18.46 -7.79
N ALA A 80 -0.72 17.53 -7.03
CA ALA A 80 -1.07 17.39 -5.61
C ALA A 80 -0.63 18.58 -4.74
N ARG A 81 0.28 19.44 -5.22
CA ARG A 81 0.60 20.72 -4.56
C ARG A 81 -0.55 21.74 -4.63
N TYR A 82 -1.51 21.56 -5.54
CA TYR A 82 -2.72 22.36 -5.53
C TYR A 82 -3.52 22.04 -4.28
N GLY A 83 -3.60 23.03 -3.39
CA GLY A 83 -4.14 22.92 -2.04
C GLY A 83 -5.62 22.51 -2.02
N ARG A 84 -6.09 22.32 -0.82
CA ARG A 84 -7.51 22.06 -0.54
C ARG A 84 -8.35 23.25 -0.99
N GLY A 85 -9.44 22.98 -1.69
CA GLY A 85 -10.40 23.96 -2.14
C GLY A 85 -11.82 23.55 -1.79
N SER A 86 -12.79 24.42 -2.02
CA SER A 86 -14.20 24.14 -1.75
C SER A 86 -14.75 22.95 -2.52
N THR A 87 -14.20 22.67 -3.72
CA THR A 87 -14.61 21.54 -4.58
C THR A 87 -13.85 20.24 -4.25
N HIS A 88 -12.65 20.34 -3.69
CA HIS A 88 -11.82 19.20 -3.31
C HIS A 88 -11.27 19.38 -1.88
N PRO A 89 -12.09 19.10 -0.85
CA PRO A 89 -11.71 19.33 0.56
C PRO A 89 -10.49 18.55 1.01
N PHE A 90 -10.28 17.34 0.45
CA PHE A 90 -9.14 16.46 0.75
C PHE A 90 -7.95 16.69 -0.19
N GLY A 91 -8.00 17.72 -1.07
CA GLY A 91 -6.96 18.01 -2.04
C GLY A 91 -6.98 17.09 -3.28
N HIS A 92 -5.91 17.18 -4.06
CA HIS A 92 -5.79 16.45 -5.33
C HIS A 92 -4.80 15.27 -5.25
N GLY A 93 -4.45 14.81 -4.05
CA GLY A 93 -3.43 13.75 -3.88
C GLY A 93 -3.75 12.45 -4.62
N ARG A 94 -5.03 12.07 -4.71
CA ARG A 94 -5.47 10.88 -5.47
C ARG A 94 -5.25 10.97 -6.97
N PHE A 95 -4.96 12.16 -7.51
CA PHE A 95 -4.68 12.33 -8.93
C PHE A 95 -3.44 11.53 -9.37
N GLU A 96 -2.47 11.33 -8.47
CA GLU A 96 -1.33 10.44 -8.69
C GLU A 96 -1.78 9.02 -9.07
N TRP A 97 -2.75 8.48 -8.34
CA TRP A 97 -3.24 7.12 -8.59
C TRP A 97 -4.01 7.02 -9.92
N ILE A 98 -4.78 8.07 -10.25
CA ILE A 98 -5.47 8.14 -11.54
C ILE A 98 -4.44 8.12 -12.69
N MET A 99 -3.37 8.90 -12.56
CA MET A 99 -2.28 8.89 -13.55
C MET A 99 -1.55 7.55 -13.59
N GLY A 100 -1.38 6.90 -12.43
CA GLY A 100 -0.84 5.54 -12.33
C GLY A 100 -1.70 4.50 -13.08
N ILE A 101 -3.03 4.60 -13.04
CA ILE A 101 -3.94 3.73 -13.81
C ILE A 101 -3.69 3.90 -15.31
N PHE A 102 -3.65 5.14 -15.81
CA PHE A 102 -3.40 5.40 -17.23
C PHE A 102 -2.03 4.88 -17.67
N ALA A 103 -0.98 5.09 -16.86
CA ALA A 103 0.35 4.59 -17.14
C ALA A 103 0.38 3.05 -17.19
N SER A 104 -0.18 2.37 -16.20
CA SER A 104 -0.23 0.90 -16.16
C SER A 104 -1.05 0.32 -17.31
N LEU A 105 -2.15 0.96 -17.67
CA LEU A 105 -2.97 0.54 -18.83
C LEU A 105 -2.19 0.66 -20.14
N ALA A 106 -1.47 1.77 -20.34
CA ALA A 106 -0.62 1.95 -21.51
C ALA A 106 0.47 0.86 -21.61
N VAL A 107 1.07 0.49 -20.48
CA VAL A 107 2.07 -0.62 -20.41
C VAL A 107 1.44 -1.95 -20.84
N VAL A 108 0.23 -2.28 -20.33
CA VAL A 108 -0.47 -3.52 -20.70
C VAL A 108 -0.80 -3.54 -22.20
N LEU A 109 -1.29 -2.43 -22.76
CA LEU A 109 -1.62 -2.33 -24.19
C LEU A 109 -0.37 -2.47 -25.07
N MET A 110 0.75 -1.79 -24.70
CA MET A 110 2.02 -1.93 -25.42
C MET A 110 2.56 -3.38 -25.33
N GLY A 111 2.54 -3.98 -24.15
CA GLY A 111 2.95 -5.38 -23.98
C GLY A 111 2.12 -6.33 -24.83
N GLY A 112 0.79 -6.15 -24.90
CA GLY A 112 -0.10 -6.93 -25.75
C GLY A 112 0.23 -6.78 -27.25
N GLN A 113 0.52 -5.57 -27.71
CA GLN A 113 0.96 -5.32 -29.09
C GLN A 113 2.30 -5.98 -29.39
N LEU A 114 3.24 -5.97 -28.43
CA LEU A 114 4.55 -6.64 -28.58
C LEU A 114 4.40 -8.15 -28.62
N ILE A 115 3.50 -8.77 -27.85
CA ILE A 115 3.18 -10.19 -27.97
C ILE A 115 2.72 -10.52 -29.37
N HIS A 116 1.76 -9.75 -29.89
CA HIS A 116 1.25 -9.95 -31.25
C HIS A 116 2.37 -9.86 -32.31
N THR A 117 3.23 -8.84 -32.25
CA THR A 117 4.35 -8.66 -33.16
C THR A 117 5.39 -9.77 -33.02
N SER A 118 5.66 -10.23 -31.80
CA SER A 118 6.58 -11.33 -31.53
C SER A 118 6.06 -12.66 -32.09
N LEU A 119 4.76 -12.94 -31.96
CA LEU A 119 4.12 -14.11 -32.56
C LEU A 119 4.20 -14.07 -34.09
N GLN A 120 3.98 -12.90 -34.71
CA GLN A 120 4.17 -12.74 -36.15
C GLN A 120 5.62 -13.01 -36.58
N SER A 121 6.61 -12.58 -35.76
CA SER A 121 8.02 -12.86 -36.00
C SER A 121 8.37 -14.35 -35.93
N ILE A 122 7.64 -15.13 -35.10
CA ILE A 122 7.78 -16.59 -35.04
C ILE A 122 7.18 -17.25 -36.28
N LEU A 123 6.00 -16.77 -36.73
CA LEU A 123 5.28 -17.34 -37.88
C LEU A 123 5.96 -16.97 -39.23
N HIS A 124 6.52 -15.77 -39.30
CA HIS A 124 7.22 -15.24 -40.48
C HIS A 124 8.64 -14.80 -40.09
N PRO A 125 9.54 -15.76 -39.89
CA PRO A 125 10.86 -15.49 -39.34
C PRO A 125 11.66 -14.57 -40.25
N GLN A 126 12.11 -13.43 -39.73
CA GLN A 126 13.08 -12.57 -40.37
C GLN A 126 14.42 -12.75 -39.66
N THR A 127 15.49 -12.99 -40.40
CA THR A 127 16.83 -13.04 -39.81
C THR A 127 17.20 -11.66 -39.25
N PRO A 128 17.39 -11.50 -37.92
CA PRO A 128 17.85 -10.23 -37.37
C PRO A 128 19.19 -9.84 -38.00
N LEU A 129 19.28 -8.56 -38.39
CA LEU A 129 20.54 -8.03 -38.94
C LEU A 129 21.50 -7.84 -37.77
N PHE A 130 22.48 -8.73 -37.64
CA PHE A 130 23.51 -8.59 -36.64
C PHE A 130 24.40 -7.39 -36.97
N SER A 131 24.54 -6.50 -36.01
CA SER A 131 25.48 -5.38 -36.06
C SER A 131 26.28 -5.34 -34.78
N VAL A 132 27.57 -5.04 -34.90
CA VAL A 132 28.43 -4.79 -33.73
C VAL A 132 27.86 -3.61 -32.89
N ALA A 133 27.27 -2.62 -33.55
CA ALA A 133 26.61 -1.50 -32.89
C ALA A 133 25.47 -1.99 -31.97
N THR A 134 24.68 -2.98 -32.39
CA THR A 134 23.60 -3.59 -31.58
C THR A 134 24.14 -4.17 -30.26
N VAL A 135 25.23 -4.93 -30.35
CA VAL A 135 25.88 -5.52 -29.16
C VAL A 135 26.42 -4.44 -28.24
N ILE A 136 27.03 -3.40 -28.77
CA ILE A 136 27.56 -2.26 -28.00
C ILE A 136 26.44 -1.54 -27.28
N ILE A 137 25.31 -1.27 -27.95
CA ILE A 137 24.17 -0.55 -27.36
C ILE A 137 23.53 -1.38 -26.23
N LEU A 138 23.33 -2.69 -26.42
CA LEU A 138 22.80 -3.56 -25.38
C LEU A 138 23.76 -3.68 -24.19
N ALA A 139 25.06 -3.85 -24.44
CA ALA A 139 26.07 -3.86 -23.37
C ALA A 139 26.11 -2.53 -22.59
N LEU A 140 26.08 -1.40 -23.31
CA LEU A 140 26.00 -0.07 -22.68
C LEU A 140 24.71 0.08 -21.84
N SER A 141 23.58 -0.45 -22.32
CA SER A 141 22.31 -0.47 -21.56
C SER A 141 22.46 -1.20 -20.24
N ILE A 142 23.09 -2.35 -20.23
CA ILE A 142 23.35 -3.13 -19.00
C ILE A 142 24.22 -2.32 -18.03
N LEU A 143 25.25 -1.63 -18.53
CA LEU A 143 26.12 -0.80 -17.70
C LEU A 143 25.36 0.41 -17.11
N VAL A 144 24.50 1.07 -17.91
CA VAL A 144 23.68 2.18 -17.44
C VAL A 144 22.69 1.72 -16.38
N LYS A 145 21.97 0.59 -16.57
CA LYS A 145 21.07 0.02 -15.56
C LYS A 145 21.83 -0.41 -14.30
N GLY A 146 23.03 -0.97 -14.43
CA GLY A 146 23.93 -1.24 -13.31
C GLY A 146 24.31 0.02 -12.53
N TYR A 147 24.64 1.10 -13.22
CA TYR A 147 24.90 2.41 -12.59
C TYR A 147 23.65 2.95 -11.87
N MET A 148 22.45 2.81 -12.48
CA MET A 148 21.19 3.20 -11.85
C MET A 148 20.92 2.38 -10.58
N TYR A 149 21.19 1.08 -10.57
CA TYR A 149 21.12 0.23 -9.40
C TYR A 149 21.99 0.76 -8.26
N PHE A 150 23.26 1.05 -8.52
CA PHE A 150 24.19 1.50 -7.48
C PHE A 150 23.79 2.83 -6.85
N TYR A 151 23.41 3.84 -7.62
CA TYR A 151 23.04 5.13 -7.03
C TYR A 151 21.68 5.06 -6.30
N ASN A 152 20.68 4.34 -6.85
CA ASN A 152 19.40 4.17 -6.20
C ASN A 152 19.55 3.44 -4.87
N ARG A 153 20.35 2.37 -4.84
CA ARG A 153 20.64 1.63 -3.61
C ARG A 153 21.34 2.48 -2.56
N GLN A 154 22.33 3.28 -2.96
CA GLN A 154 23.00 4.22 -2.05
C GLN A 154 22.00 5.25 -1.48
N PHE A 155 21.15 5.83 -2.32
CA PHE A 155 20.16 6.80 -1.87
C PHE A 155 19.11 6.16 -0.97
N ALA A 156 18.66 4.95 -1.29
CA ALA A 156 17.74 4.17 -0.45
C ALA A 156 18.27 4.01 0.98
N ILE A 157 19.56 3.67 1.13
CA ILE A 157 20.20 3.53 2.45
C ILE A 157 20.29 4.88 3.16
N ILE A 158 20.70 5.96 2.45
CA ILE A 158 20.90 7.29 3.05
C ILE A 158 19.60 7.86 3.62
N ILE A 159 18.48 7.72 2.91
CA ILE A 159 17.19 8.31 3.32
C ILE A 159 16.20 7.31 3.90
N ASN A 160 16.63 6.04 4.05
CA ASN A 160 15.80 4.92 4.51
C ASN A 160 14.49 4.80 3.72
N SER A 161 14.60 4.71 2.37
CA SER A 161 13.45 4.68 1.45
C SER A 161 13.28 3.30 0.81
N GLU A 162 12.19 2.62 1.15
CA GLU A 162 11.83 1.34 0.50
C GLU A 162 11.49 1.52 -0.99
N THR A 163 10.93 2.67 -1.36
CA THR A 163 10.64 2.99 -2.78
C THR A 163 11.92 3.01 -3.63
N LEU A 164 12.98 3.69 -3.16
CA LEU A 164 14.25 3.70 -3.89
C LEU A 164 14.94 2.33 -3.89
N LYS A 165 14.73 1.53 -2.85
CA LYS A 165 15.23 0.15 -2.80
C LYS A 165 14.51 -0.72 -3.84
N ALA A 166 13.19 -0.59 -3.98
CA ALA A 166 12.41 -1.24 -5.03
C ALA A 166 12.89 -0.82 -6.41
N THR A 167 13.05 0.49 -6.67
CA THR A 167 13.59 1.01 -7.95
C THR A 167 15.00 0.47 -8.25
N ALA A 168 15.85 0.29 -7.24
CA ALA A 168 17.15 -0.35 -7.44
C ALA A 168 16.99 -1.82 -7.87
N THR A 169 16.08 -2.58 -7.24
CA THR A 169 15.81 -3.98 -7.62
C THR A 169 15.28 -4.07 -9.05
N ASP A 170 14.39 -3.15 -9.46
CA ASP A 170 13.88 -3.08 -10.83
C ASP A 170 15.00 -2.86 -11.85
N CYS A 171 15.97 -1.97 -11.55
CA CYS A 171 17.13 -1.75 -12.43
C CYS A 171 17.97 -3.02 -12.66
N ILE A 172 18.13 -3.88 -11.66
CA ILE A 172 18.88 -5.15 -11.84
C ILE A 172 18.06 -6.15 -12.65
N SER A 173 16.75 -6.21 -12.45
CA SER A 173 15.83 -7.06 -13.24
C SER A 173 15.86 -6.66 -14.71
N ASP A 174 15.84 -5.36 -15.01
CA ASP A 174 15.95 -4.83 -16.37
C ASP A 174 17.31 -5.15 -17.01
N ALA A 175 18.40 -5.01 -16.24
CA ALA A 175 19.74 -5.40 -16.71
C ALA A 175 19.80 -6.89 -17.06
N ALA A 176 19.16 -7.75 -16.28
CA ALA A 176 19.07 -9.19 -16.56
C ALA A 176 18.23 -9.48 -17.81
N ALA A 177 17.08 -8.79 -17.97
CA ALA A 177 16.24 -8.92 -19.17
C ALA A 177 17.00 -8.48 -20.45
N THR A 178 17.69 -7.30 -20.40
CA THR A 178 18.54 -6.84 -21.52
C THR A 178 19.69 -7.84 -21.78
N GLY A 179 20.25 -8.47 -20.72
CA GLY A 179 21.25 -9.52 -20.85
C GLY A 179 20.73 -10.75 -21.58
N ALA A 180 19.50 -11.18 -21.31
CA ALA A 180 18.84 -12.27 -22.02
C ALA A 180 18.65 -11.95 -23.50
N VAL A 181 18.24 -10.70 -23.85
CA VAL A 181 18.11 -10.24 -25.23
C VAL A 181 19.48 -10.20 -25.94
N LEU A 182 20.53 -9.75 -25.25
CA LEU A 182 21.89 -9.75 -25.78
C LEU A 182 22.38 -11.18 -26.08
N LEU A 183 22.19 -12.10 -25.12
CA LEU A 183 22.53 -13.54 -25.32
C LEU A 183 21.76 -14.13 -26.49
N SER A 184 20.45 -13.88 -26.60
CA SER A 184 19.62 -14.32 -27.72
C SER A 184 20.17 -13.82 -29.06
N THR A 185 20.58 -12.56 -29.14
CA THR A 185 21.16 -11.98 -30.37
C THR A 185 22.48 -12.64 -30.75
N VAL A 186 23.35 -12.90 -29.76
CA VAL A 186 24.65 -13.60 -29.99
C VAL A 186 24.44 -15.04 -30.41
N ILE A 187 23.56 -15.78 -29.71
CA ILE A 187 23.28 -17.20 -30.04
C ILE A 187 22.68 -17.31 -31.45
N SER A 188 21.72 -16.43 -31.78
CA SER A 188 21.12 -16.39 -33.13
C SER A 188 22.16 -16.18 -34.20
N ARG A 189 23.18 -15.36 -33.95
CA ARG A 189 24.31 -15.16 -34.85
C ARG A 189 25.22 -16.39 -35.02
N MET A 190 25.49 -17.09 -33.91
CA MET A 190 26.43 -18.24 -33.90
C MET A 190 25.80 -19.51 -34.44
N THR A 191 24.52 -19.74 -34.15
CA THR A 191 23.81 -20.99 -34.47
C THR A 191 22.94 -20.90 -35.71
N GLY A 192 22.61 -19.68 -36.17
CA GLY A 192 21.59 -19.43 -37.19
C GLY A 192 20.15 -19.68 -36.74
N TRP A 193 19.93 -19.97 -35.44
CA TRP A 193 18.59 -20.17 -34.89
C TRP A 193 17.87 -18.83 -34.73
N GLN A 194 16.62 -18.79 -35.15
CA GLN A 194 15.80 -17.59 -35.10
C GLN A 194 15.02 -17.54 -33.76
N ILE A 195 15.72 -17.30 -32.68
CA ILE A 195 15.15 -17.27 -31.32
C ILE A 195 14.61 -15.89 -30.91
N ASP A 196 14.82 -14.86 -31.72
CA ASP A 196 14.41 -13.47 -31.40
C ASP A 196 12.91 -13.34 -31.09
N GLY A 197 12.05 -13.96 -31.92
CA GLY A 197 10.60 -13.95 -31.71
C GLY A 197 10.19 -14.60 -30.38
N TYR A 198 10.83 -15.72 -29.99
CA TYR A 198 10.56 -16.40 -28.72
C TYR A 198 10.98 -15.54 -27.51
N CYS A 199 12.17 -14.93 -27.60
CA CYS A 199 12.63 -13.98 -26.58
C CYS A 199 11.70 -12.76 -26.51
N GLY A 200 11.23 -12.25 -27.66
CA GLY A 200 10.24 -11.17 -27.73
C GLY A 200 8.93 -11.52 -27.02
N VAL A 201 8.39 -12.74 -27.23
CA VAL A 201 7.18 -13.20 -26.50
C VAL A 201 7.44 -13.27 -25.00
N LEU A 202 8.59 -13.80 -24.57
CA LEU A 202 8.90 -13.93 -23.16
C LEU A 202 9.01 -12.56 -22.47
N VAL A 203 9.72 -11.61 -23.05
CA VAL A 203 9.88 -10.24 -22.53
C VAL A 203 8.54 -9.52 -22.52
N SER A 204 7.76 -9.58 -23.61
CA SER A 204 6.46 -8.90 -23.68
C SER A 204 5.42 -9.51 -22.72
N ALA A 205 5.44 -10.84 -22.52
CA ALA A 205 4.60 -11.47 -21.50
C ALA A 205 4.95 -10.97 -20.09
N PHE A 206 6.25 -10.82 -19.79
CA PHE A 206 6.69 -10.24 -18.52
C PHE A 206 6.18 -8.79 -18.36
N ILE A 207 6.25 -7.97 -19.42
CA ILE A 207 5.73 -6.59 -19.41
C ILE A 207 4.23 -6.57 -19.11
N VAL A 208 3.43 -7.44 -19.75
CA VAL A 208 1.97 -7.53 -19.50
C VAL A 208 1.68 -7.93 -18.07
N ILE A 209 2.39 -8.93 -17.54
CA ILE A 209 2.21 -9.38 -16.14
C ILE A 209 2.56 -8.25 -15.17
N ALA A 210 3.69 -7.58 -15.36
CA ALA A 210 4.13 -6.46 -14.53
C ALA A 210 3.15 -5.28 -14.60
N GLY A 211 2.71 -4.90 -15.81
CA GLY A 211 1.72 -3.84 -16.02
C GLY A 211 0.37 -4.15 -15.38
N THR A 212 -0.11 -5.39 -15.51
CA THR A 212 -1.37 -5.83 -14.88
C THR A 212 -1.26 -5.82 -13.36
N LYS A 213 -0.15 -6.28 -12.79
CA LYS A 213 0.10 -6.22 -11.36
C LYS A 213 0.09 -4.78 -10.85
N SER A 214 0.82 -3.88 -11.53
CA SER A 214 0.84 -2.45 -11.21
C SER A 214 -0.56 -1.84 -11.26
N LEU A 215 -1.36 -2.18 -12.30
CA LEU A 215 -2.74 -1.71 -12.43
C LEU A 215 -3.60 -2.15 -11.23
N TRP A 216 -3.51 -3.41 -10.81
CA TRP A 216 -4.25 -3.92 -9.65
C TRP A 216 -3.84 -3.24 -8.34
N GLU A 217 -2.55 -3.00 -8.12
CA GLU A 217 -2.04 -2.29 -6.95
C GLU A 217 -2.57 -0.86 -6.87
N VAL A 218 -2.55 -0.13 -7.99
CA VAL A 218 -3.07 1.25 -8.05
C VAL A 218 -4.58 1.30 -7.88
N LEU A 219 -5.32 0.38 -8.52
CA LEU A 219 -6.77 0.25 -8.33
C LEU A 219 -7.13 -0.07 -6.88
N GLY A 220 -6.36 -0.95 -6.21
CA GLY A 220 -6.53 -1.24 -4.80
C GLY A 220 -6.46 0.01 -3.93
N ARG A 221 -5.48 0.88 -4.17
CA ARG A 221 -5.32 2.17 -3.44
C ARG A 221 -6.50 3.12 -3.69
N VAL A 222 -6.97 3.22 -4.94
CA VAL A 222 -8.14 4.05 -5.27
C VAL A 222 -9.41 3.54 -4.57
N MET A 223 -9.58 2.21 -4.48
CA MET A 223 -10.70 1.57 -3.77
C MET A 223 -10.59 1.63 -2.25
N GLY A 224 -9.51 2.19 -1.69
CA GLY A 224 -9.34 2.29 -0.24
C GLY A 224 -8.71 1.04 0.38
N GLN A 225 -7.74 0.43 -0.30
CA GLN A 225 -6.92 -0.63 0.30
C GLN A 225 -6.35 -0.17 1.64
N ALA A 226 -6.27 -1.08 2.60
CA ALA A 226 -5.68 -0.80 3.90
C ALA A 226 -4.27 -0.23 3.76
N THR A 227 -3.99 0.82 4.52
CA THR A 227 -2.67 1.45 4.62
C THR A 227 -1.65 0.47 5.20
N ASP A 228 -0.37 0.73 5.00
CA ASP A 228 0.71 -0.09 5.53
C ASP A 228 0.56 -0.33 7.04
N GLN A 229 0.72 -1.59 7.45
CA GLN A 229 0.56 -2.00 8.86
C GLN A 229 1.46 -1.21 9.81
N SER A 230 2.63 -0.78 9.34
CA SER A 230 3.55 0.05 10.14
C SER A 230 2.94 1.38 10.57
N ILE A 231 2.13 2.02 9.71
CA ILE A 231 1.45 3.28 10.05
C ILE A 231 0.35 3.04 11.08
N ILE A 232 -0.41 1.94 10.92
CA ILE A 232 -1.43 1.53 11.88
C ILE A 232 -0.80 1.28 13.26
N ASP A 233 0.32 0.55 13.30
CA ASP A 233 1.02 0.24 14.53
C ASP A 233 1.63 1.51 15.19
N ASP A 234 2.09 2.47 14.40
CA ASP A 234 2.59 3.75 14.90
C ASP A 234 1.48 4.60 15.52
N VAL A 235 0.31 4.66 14.86
CA VAL A 235 -0.88 5.35 15.40
C VAL A 235 -1.33 4.69 16.70
N LEU A 236 -1.43 3.37 16.76
CA LEU A 236 -1.81 2.65 17.97
C LEU A 236 -0.83 2.92 19.11
N ARG A 237 0.48 2.85 18.85
CA ARG A 237 1.49 3.15 19.87
C ARG A 237 1.39 4.58 20.40
N ALA A 238 1.12 5.56 19.54
CA ALA A 238 0.95 6.94 19.96
C ALA A 238 -0.26 7.11 20.87
N VAL A 239 -1.35 6.38 20.62
CA VAL A 239 -2.58 6.46 21.43
C VAL A 239 -2.50 5.65 22.72
N GLU A 240 -1.94 4.44 22.69
CA GLU A 240 -1.82 3.53 23.84
C GLU A 240 -0.83 4.01 24.93
N THR A 241 -0.10 5.10 24.65
CA THR A 241 0.80 5.70 25.65
C THR A 241 0.06 6.38 26.79
N TYR A 242 -1.21 6.73 26.61
CA TYR A 242 -2.01 7.49 27.57
C TYR A 242 -2.81 6.54 28.47
N PRO A 243 -2.57 6.56 29.81
CA PRO A 243 -3.21 5.62 30.73
C PRO A 243 -4.73 5.83 30.92
N GLU A 244 -5.26 7.02 30.54
CA GLU A 244 -6.68 7.37 30.59
C GLU A 244 -7.48 6.64 29.50
N ILE A 245 -6.80 6.06 28.51
CA ILE A 245 -7.41 5.35 27.41
C ILE A 245 -7.54 3.87 27.75
N ALA A 246 -8.77 3.43 27.96
CA ALA A 246 -9.08 2.04 28.25
C ALA A 246 -8.92 1.14 27.01
N ALA A 247 -9.34 1.63 25.83
CA ALA A 247 -9.19 0.92 24.58
C ALA A 247 -9.29 1.85 23.35
N VAL A 248 -8.71 1.40 22.23
CA VAL A 248 -8.85 2.02 20.91
C VAL A 248 -9.68 1.10 20.02
N ARG A 249 -10.71 1.67 19.36
CA ARG A 249 -11.63 0.94 18.51
C ARG A 249 -11.76 1.61 17.13
N ASN A 250 -12.19 0.81 16.17
CA ASN A 250 -12.55 1.27 14.83
C ASN A 250 -11.49 2.21 14.20
N LEU A 251 -10.20 1.91 14.45
CA LEU A 251 -9.13 2.66 13.80
C LEU A 251 -9.21 2.45 12.29
N MET A 252 -9.42 3.53 11.56
CA MET A 252 -9.41 3.59 10.10
C MET A 252 -8.42 4.66 9.67
N VAL A 253 -7.46 4.26 8.84
CA VAL A 253 -6.49 5.16 8.24
C VAL A 253 -6.76 5.22 6.75
N HIS A 254 -7.22 6.36 6.26
CA HIS A 254 -7.48 6.61 4.86
C HIS A 254 -6.31 7.38 4.26
N ASP A 255 -5.65 6.80 3.26
CA ASP A 255 -4.64 7.47 2.47
C ASP A 255 -5.34 8.26 1.34
N TYR A 256 -5.02 9.55 1.23
CA TYR A 256 -5.50 10.41 0.15
C TYR A 256 -4.40 10.79 -0.86
N GLY A 257 -3.25 10.12 -0.74
CA GLY A 257 -2.08 10.37 -1.56
C GLY A 257 -1.17 11.45 -0.95
N PHE A 258 0.08 11.46 -1.41
CA PHE A 258 1.11 12.43 -0.96
C PHE A 258 1.39 12.48 0.55
N GLY A 259 1.16 11.36 1.24
CA GLY A 259 1.33 11.29 2.68
C GLY A 259 0.33 12.15 3.45
N TYR A 260 -0.83 12.47 2.83
CA TYR A 260 -1.96 13.03 3.51
C TYR A 260 -2.92 11.92 3.94
N PHE A 261 -3.10 11.80 5.23
CA PHE A 261 -3.96 10.78 5.83
C PHE A 261 -5.16 11.43 6.51
N VAL A 262 -6.27 10.71 6.51
CA VAL A 262 -7.41 10.96 7.38
C VAL A 262 -7.51 9.78 8.34
N ILE A 263 -7.31 10.05 9.61
CA ILE A 263 -7.32 9.04 10.66
C ILE A 263 -8.63 9.20 11.44
N SER A 264 -9.42 8.14 11.47
CA SER A 264 -10.61 8.08 12.30
C SER A 264 -10.46 6.95 13.32
N LEU A 265 -10.68 7.25 14.57
CA LEU A 265 -10.62 6.26 15.64
C LEU A 265 -11.62 6.58 16.74
N ARG A 266 -11.94 5.57 17.50
CA ARG A 266 -12.80 5.66 18.66
C ARG A 266 -11.99 5.30 19.90
N ILE A 267 -12.01 6.14 20.90
CA ILE A 267 -11.34 5.96 22.19
C ILE A 267 -12.41 5.64 23.23
N GLU A 268 -12.16 4.59 24.01
CA GLU A 268 -12.94 4.22 25.17
C GLU A 268 -12.22 4.67 26.43
N GLY A 269 -12.94 5.33 27.35
CA GLY A 269 -12.41 5.77 28.64
C GLY A 269 -13.53 5.94 29.66
N TYR A 270 -13.16 6.10 30.94
CA TYR A 270 -14.13 6.26 32.01
C TYR A 270 -14.52 7.71 32.24
N ARG A 271 -15.79 7.95 32.58
CA ARG A 271 -16.31 9.30 32.76
C ARG A 271 -15.64 10.06 33.92
N LYS A 272 -15.17 9.35 34.94
CA LYS A 272 -14.44 9.94 36.06
C LYS A 272 -13.13 10.63 35.61
N ASP A 273 -12.55 10.20 34.51
CA ASP A 273 -11.29 10.69 33.96
C ASP A 273 -11.52 11.62 32.73
N SER A 274 -12.73 12.19 32.60
CA SER A 274 -13.15 12.90 31.38
C SER A 274 -12.31 14.12 31.02
N GLU A 275 -11.80 14.87 32.03
CA GLU A 275 -10.93 16.02 31.79
C GLU A 275 -9.56 15.60 31.31
N GLN A 276 -8.94 14.57 31.95
CA GLN A 276 -7.68 13.99 31.55
C GLN A 276 -7.78 13.36 30.15
N LEU A 277 -8.87 12.66 29.89
CA LEU A 277 -9.16 12.05 28.59
C LEU A 277 -9.28 13.11 27.48
N TYR A 278 -9.95 14.24 27.75
CA TYR A 278 -10.04 15.35 26.80
C TYR A 278 -8.66 15.94 26.47
N ASN A 279 -7.83 16.14 27.49
CA ASN A 279 -6.47 16.65 27.30
C ASN A 279 -5.60 15.64 26.51
N ALA A 280 -5.68 14.36 26.84
CA ALA A 280 -4.98 13.30 26.11
C ALA A 280 -5.39 13.26 24.62
N ILE A 281 -6.69 13.41 24.32
CA ILE A 281 -7.17 13.43 22.92
C ILE A 281 -6.61 14.64 22.16
N HIS A 282 -6.52 15.80 22.80
CA HIS A 282 -5.93 16.97 22.15
C HIS A 282 -4.45 16.75 21.87
N GLU A 283 -3.69 16.23 22.82
CA GLU A 283 -2.26 15.91 22.65
C GLU A 283 -2.05 14.85 21.56
N ILE A 284 -2.85 13.79 21.55
CA ILE A 284 -2.82 12.76 20.51
C ILE A 284 -3.06 13.37 19.12
N SER A 285 -4.09 14.21 18.99
CA SER A 285 -4.39 14.87 17.72
C SER A 285 -3.23 15.73 17.25
N CYS A 286 -2.58 16.49 18.15
CA CYS A 286 -1.39 17.28 17.84
C CYS A 286 -0.20 16.40 17.44
N ALA A 287 0.06 15.32 18.16
CA ALA A 287 1.16 14.40 17.89
C ALA A 287 0.98 13.69 16.53
N LEU A 288 -0.21 13.19 16.25
CA LEU A 288 -0.53 12.55 14.97
C LEU A 288 -0.43 13.55 13.81
N TYR A 289 -0.90 14.80 14.00
CA TYR A 289 -0.74 15.85 12.99
C TYR A 289 0.74 16.14 12.71
N GLN A 290 1.58 16.25 13.74
CA GLN A 290 3.01 16.52 13.59
C GLN A 290 3.75 15.35 12.90
N GLN A 291 3.37 14.12 13.22
CA GLN A 291 4.04 12.93 12.70
C GLN A 291 3.60 12.57 11.27
N PHE A 292 2.28 12.63 11.00
CA PHE A 292 1.69 12.12 9.75
C PHE A 292 1.09 13.19 8.85
N HIS A 293 1.02 14.46 9.27
CA HIS A 293 0.34 15.54 8.54
C HIS A 293 -1.10 15.16 8.18
N CYS A 294 -1.85 14.59 9.15
CA CYS A 294 -3.18 14.03 8.97
C CYS A 294 -4.26 14.89 9.61
N ASP A 295 -5.51 14.79 9.10
CA ASP A 295 -6.67 15.18 9.86
C ASP A 295 -7.12 13.99 10.73
N CYS A 296 -7.28 14.22 12.02
CA CYS A 296 -7.65 13.20 12.98
C CYS A 296 -9.06 13.43 13.52
N PHE A 297 -9.92 12.40 13.42
CA PHE A 297 -11.27 12.41 13.97
C PHE A 297 -11.33 11.38 15.10
N ILE A 298 -11.41 11.88 16.34
CA ILE A 298 -11.45 11.04 17.54
C ILE A 298 -12.84 11.13 18.14
N GLN A 299 -13.53 10.00 18.19
CA GLN A 299 -14.79 9.86 18.89
C GLN A 299 -14.53 9.24 20.27
N VAL A 300 -15.25 9.70 21.31
CA VAL A 300 -15.11 9.21 22.68
C VAL A 300 -16.35 8.43 23.06
N ASP A 301 -16.16 7.25 23.59
CA ASP A 301 -17.18 6.45 24.26
C ASP A 301 -16.84 6.35 25.75
N TYR A 302 -17.77 6.81 26.60
CA TYR A 302 -17.62 6.69 28.04
C TYR A 302 -18.14 5.34 28.53
N LEU A 303 -17.23 4.53 29.07
CA LEU A 303 -17.55 3.25 29.65
C LEU A 303 -18.23 3.41 31.01
N ILE A 304 -19.20 2.56 31.30
CA ILE A 304 -19.81 2.42 32.62
C ILE A 304 -18.90 1.48 33.43
N ASP A 305 -18.40 1.99 34.57
CA ASP A 305 -17.54 1.25 35.49
C ASP A 305 -18.43 0.48 36.51
N ASP A 306 -19.17 -0.50 36.02
CA ASP A 306 -20.04 -1.38 36.81
C ASP A 306 -19.88 -2.84 36.32
N ASP A 307 -18.96 -3.55 36.96
CA ASP A 307 -18.68 -4.96 36.65
C ASP A 307 -19.91 -5.86 36.92
N GLY A 308 -20.71 -5.54 37.94
CA GLY A 308 -21.91 -6.32 38.31
C GLY A 308 -22.99 -6.23 37.22
N LEU A 309 -23.32 -5.01 36.77
CA LEU A 309 -24.27 -4.76 35.70
C LEU A 309 -23.78 -5.38 34.39
N THR A 310 -22.50 -5.19 34.09
CA THR A 310 -21.88 -5.74 32.88
C THR A 310 -21.96 -7.27 32.83
N ALA A 311 -21.64 -7.94 33.95
CA ALA A 311 -21.73 -9.39 34.05
C ALA A 311 -23.18 -9.88 33.90
N TYR A 312 -24.11 -9.23 34.61
CA TYR A 312 -25.54 -9.55 34.55
C TYR A 312 -26.09 -9.48 33.12
N LEU A 313 -25.89 -8.37 32.42
CA LEU A 313 -26.40 -8.20 31.06
C LEU A 313 -25.70 -9.13 30.05
N ARG A 314 -24.40 -9.39 30.24
CA ARG A 314 -23.67 -10.37 29.41
C ARG A 314 -24.26 -11.79 29.57
N ASP A 315 -24.61 -12.18 30.79
CA ASP A 315 -25.21 -13.52 31.03
C ASP A 315 -26.62 -13.62 30.45
N LYS A 316 -27.40 -12.54 30.46
CA LYS A 316 -28.69 -12.48 29.74
C LYS A 316 -28.50 -12.74 28.23
N VAL A 317 -27.56 -12.05 27.60
CA VAL A 317 -27.27 -12.28 26.17
C VAL A 317 -26.80 -13.70 25.94
N LYS A 318 -25.93 -14.26 26.79
CA LYS A 318 -25.53 -15.67 26.71
C LYS A 318 -26.73 -16.62 26.80
N PHE A 319 -27.70 -16.33 27.65
CA PHE A 319 -28.90 -17.12 27.78
C PHE A 319 -29.70 -17.18 26.48
N VAL A 320 -29.90 -16.03 25.81
CA VAL A 320 -30.54 -15.99 24.48
C VAL A 320 -29.76 -16.82 23.48
N LEU A 321 -28.43 -16.74 23.51
CA LEU A 321 -27.55 -17.45 22.55
C LEU A 321 -27.51 -18.98 22.80
N GLN A 322 -27.88 -19.48 23.96
CA GLN A 322 -27.94 -20.92 24.23
C GLN A 322 -28.85 -21.69 23.25
N LYS A 323 -29.91 -21.02 22.73
CA LYS A 323 -30.80 -21.59 21.70
C LYS A 323 -30.07 -21.98 20.41
N TYR A 324 -28.92 -21.38 20.16
CA TYR A 324 -28.12 -21.57 18.93
C TYR A 324 -26.95 -22.54 19.10
N SER A 325 -27.08 -23.48 20.08
CA SER A 325 -26.19 -24.63 20.28
C SER A 325 -24.71 -24.28 20.48
N GLY A 326 -24.43 -23.12 21.08
CA GLY A 326 -23.04 -22.68 21.34
C GLY A 326 -22.22 -22.32 20.10
N LYS A 327 -22.83 -22.29 18.93
CA LYS A 327 -22.15 -21.91 17.67
C LYS A 327 -21.87 -20.41 17.58
N VAL A 328 -22.65 -19.58 18.28
CA VAL A 328 -22.52 -18.13 18.35
C VAL A 328 -21.81 -17.76 19.65
N SER A 329 -20.80 -16.91 19.59
CA SER A 329 -20.08 -16.41 20.76
C SER A 329 -20.07 -14.89 20.81
N ILE A 330 -19.99 -14.35 22.04
CA ILE A 330 -19.89 -12.91 22.29
C ILE A 330 -18.43 -12.53 22.41
N ASP A 331 -18.03 -11.46 21.75
CA ASP A 331 -16.74 -10.79 21.94
C ASP A 331 -16.99 -9.30 22.25
N HIS A 332 -16.04 -8.65 22.90
CA HIS A 332 -16.04 -7.21 23.17
C HIS A 332 -17.36 -6.65 23.77
N PHE A 333 -17.96 -7.35 24.75
CA PHE A 333 -19.15 -6.86 25.45
C PHE A 333 -18.82 -5.69 26.37
N ARG A 334 -19.52 -4.55 26.22
CA ARG A 334 -19.27 -3.33 26.98
C ARG A 334 -20.53 -2.47 27.12
N LEU A 335 -20.60 -1.69 28.18
CA LEU A 335 -21.64 -0.72 28.44
C LEU A 335 -21.10 0.70 28.23
N ILE A 336 -21.81 1.48 27.41
CA ILE A 336 -21.42 2.84 27.04
C ILE A 336 -22.51 3.79 27.51
N GLU A 337 -22.15 4.85 28.22
CA GLU A 337 -23.08 5.91 28.60
C GLU A 337 -23.30 6.87 27.41
N SER A 338 -24.54 7.06 27.01
CA SER A 338 -24.91 7.92 25.89
C SER A 338 -26.18 8.70 26.16
N GLY A 339 -26.05 9.98 26.60
CA GLY A 339 -27.15 10.91 26.66
C GLY A 339 -28.37 10.48 27.47
N GLY A 340 -28.18 9.80 28.60
CA GLY A 340 -29.25 9.24 29.44
C GLY A 340 -29.71 7.84 29.07
N TYR A 341 -29.12 7.25 28.07
CA TYR A 341 -29.28 5.83 27.66
C TYR A 341 -28.03 5.05 27.99
N THR A 342 -28.21 3.76 28.31
CA THR A 342 -27.11 2.81 28.38
C THR A 342 -27.07 2.04 27.07
N THR A 343 -26.01 2.25 26.31
CA THR A 343 -25.78 1.51 25.07
C THR A 343 -24.95 0.25 25.34
N ILE A 344 -25.52 -0.89 25.05
CA ILE A 344 -24.89 -2.21 25.17
C ILE A 344 -24.25 -2.52 23.82
N SER A 345 -22.92 -2.46 23.77
CA SER A 345 -22.18 -2.74 22.53
C SER A 345 -21.52 -4.11 22.62
N LEU A 346 -21.74 -4.96 21.62
CA LEU A 346 -21.15 -6.30 21.57
C LEU A 346 -20.86 -6.74 20.15
N ASP A 347 -19.86 -7.61 20.01
CA ASP A 347 -19.52 -8.27 18.77
C ASP A 347 -20.02 -9.72 18.84
N LEU A 348 -20.85 -10.12 17.85
CA LEU A 348 -21.30 -11.49 17.69
C LEU A 348 -20.41 -12.21 16.67
N LEU A 349 -19.79 -13.30 17.12
CA LEU A 349 -19.03 -14.20 16.25
C LEU A 349 -19.90 -15.37 15.87
N TYR A 350 -20.26 -15.52 14.60
CA TYR A 350 -21.12 -16.60 14.11
C TYR A 350 -20.51 -17.33 12.91
N PRO A 351 -20.77 -18.63 12.73
CA PRO A 351 -20.32 -19.40 11.59
C PRO A 351 -21.17 -19.10 10.33
N ALA A 352 -20.58 -19.33 9.14
CA ALA A 352 -21.24 -19.06 7.86
C ALA A 352 -22.61 -19.75 7.70
N GLU A 353 -22.81 -20.87 8.36
CA GLU A 353 -24.06 -21.63 8.34
C GLU A 353 -25.26 -20.87 8.90
N LEU A 354 -25.01 -19.96 9.86
CA LEU A 354 -26.03 -19.15 10.55
C LEU A 354 -26.20 -17.75 9.97
N GLN A 355 -25.53 -17.41 8.87
CA GLN A 355 -25.60 -16.08 8.26
C GLN A 355 -27.03 -15.63 7.93
N LYS A 356 -27.90 -16.54 7.49
CA LYS A 356 -29.32 -16.25 7.21
C LYS A 356 -30.16 -15.99 8.46
N SER A 357 -29.67 -16.34 9.64
CA SER A 357 -30.36 -16.16 10.92
C SER A 357 -29.81 -14.97 11.73
N GLU A 358 -28.88 -14.23 11.18
CA GLU A 358 -28.18 -13.09 11.84
C GLU A 358 -29.17 -12.05 12.34
N GLU A 359 -30.05 -11.55 11.47
CA GLU A 359 -31.05 -10.54 11.83
C GLU A 359 -32.01 -11.01 12.94
N VAL A 360 -32.36 -12.30 12.93
CA VAL A 360 -33.25 -12.90 13.96
C VAL A 360 -32.53 -12.93 15.30
N ILE A 361 -31.25 -13.35 15.30
CA ILE A 361 -30.44 -13.41 16.54
C ILE A 361 -30.27 -12.01 17.13
N CYS A 362 -29.92 -11.01 16.32
CA CYS A 362 -29.77 -9.64 16.77
C CYS A 362 -31.07 -9.12 17.37
N ARG A 363 -32.21 -9.34 16.71
CA ARG A 363 -33.52 -8.91 17.18
C ARG A 363 -33.96 -9.59 18.49
N GLU A 364 -33.66 -10.88 18.67
CA GLU A 364 -33.94 -11.56 19.92
C GLU A 364 -33.13 -10.98 21.09
N ILE A 365 -31.86 -10.65 20.85
CA ILE A 365 -31.01 -9.99 21.86
C ILE A 365 -31.54 -8.60 22.19
N GLU A 366 -31.91 -7.82 21.17
CA GLU A 366 -32.49 -6.47 21.36
C GLU A 366 -33.76 -6.52 22.21
N MET A 367 -34.72 -7.39 21.86
CA MET A 367 -35.96 -7.54 22.60
C MET A 367 -35.75 -7.98 24.06
N GLU A 368 -34.82 -8.89 24.31
CA GLU A 368 -34.50 -9.33 25.67
C GLU A 368 -33.95 -8.19 26.52
N LEU A 369 -33.01 -7.41 25.97
CA LEU A 369 -32.38 -6.31 26.68
C LEU A 369 -33.34 -5.11 26.87
N GLU A 370 -34.16 -4.78 25.88
CA GLU A 370 -35.18 -3.73 25.98
C GLU A 370 -36.26 -4.09 27.00
N SER A 371 -36.60 -5.39 27.15
CA SER A 371 -37.56 -5.83 28.14
C SER A 371 -37.09 -5.62 29.59
N GLU A 372 -35.76 -5.62 29.82
CA GLU A 372 -35.18 -5.35 31.14
C GLU A 372 -35.26 -3.85 31.51
N ASN A 373 -34.92 -3.00 30.56
CA ASN A 373 -35.02 -1.54 30.76
C ASN A 373 -35.17 -0.83 29.38
N PRO A 374 -36.24 -0.01 29.22
CA PRO A 374 -36.46 0.75 28.00
C PRO A 374 -35.37 1.79 27.67
N GLN A 375 -34.49 2.07 28.61
CA GLN A 375 -33.33 2.98 28.40
C GLN A 375 -32.11 2.23 27.84
N TYR A 376 -32.18 0.92 27.69
CA TYR A 376 -31.12 0.15 27.05
C TYR A 376 -31.25 0.24 25.53
N ARG A 377 -30.12 0.48 24.88
CA ARG A 377 -29.97 0.42 23.43
C ARG A 377 -28.89 -0.57 23.08
N THR A 378 -28.97 -1.20 21.94
CA THR A 378 -27.99 -2.18 21.51
C THR A 378 -27.25 -1.73 20.25
N ILE A 379 -25.96 -1.98 20.21
CA ILE A 379 -25.13 -1.92 19.01
C ILE A 379 -24.49 -3.30 18.86
N ILE A 380 -25.03 -4.09 17.94
CA ILE A 380 -24.55 -5.43 17.69
C ILE A 380 -23.78 -5.43 16.37
N LYS A 381 -22.50 -5.76 16.44
CA LYS A 381 -21.67 -5.95 15.25
C LYS A 381 -21.53 -7.44 14.99
N SER A 382 -22.06 -7.88 13.87
CA SER A 382 -21.98 -9.26 13.46
C SER A 382 -20.68 -9.52 12.69
N ILE A 383 -19.90 -10.50 13.15
CA ILE A 383 -18.60 -10.86 12.56
C ILE A 383 -18.67 -12.32 12.14
N LEU A 384 -18.54 -12.56 10.83
CA LEU A 384 -18.47 -13.89 10.29
C LEU A 384 -17.17 -14.56 10.75
N ARG A 385 -17.30 -15.72 11.42
CA ARG A 385 -16.17 -16.53 11.84
C ARG A 385 -15.56 -17.20 10.61
N ARG A 386 -14.67 -16.49 9.89
CA ARG A 386 -13.82 -17.13 8.89
C ARG A 386 -12.83 -18.03 9.62
N GLU A 387 -12.70 -19.30 9.21
CA GLU A 387 -11.63 -20.17 9.67
C GLU A 387 -10.30 -19.41 9.57
N ARG A 388 -9.58 -19.36 10.69
CA ARG A 388 -8.35 -18.57 10.81
C ARG A 388 -7.29 -19.06 9.83
N TYR A 389 -7.07 -18.34 8.76
CA TYR A 389 -5.75 -18.29 8.16
C TYR A 389 -4.89 -17.34 9.03
N GLY A 390 -4.02 -17.95 9.82
CA GLY A 390 -2.85 -17.39 10.47
C GLY A 390 -2.90 -15.95 10.97
N SER A 391 -3.50 -15.67 12.13
CA SER A 391 -3.22 -14.46 12.89
C SER A 391 -2.29 -14.80 14.04
N HIS A 392 -1.02 -14.43 13.93
CA HIS A 392 -0.10 -14.35 15.07
C HIS A 392 -0.56 -13.23 16.02
N ARG A 393 -1.52 -13.52 16.89
CA ARG A 393 -1.67 -12.76 18.14
C ARG A 393 -0.69 -13.34 19.15
N ARG A 394 0.41 -12.65 19.39
CA ARG A 394 1.25 -12.86 20.56
C ARG A 394 0.41 -12.60 21.83
N ASN A 395 0.06 -13.66 22.53
CA ASN A 395 -0.44 -13.65 23.91
C ASN A 395 0.67 -13.07 24.82
N LYS A 396 0.61 -11.78 25.15
CA LYS A 396 1.44 -11.13 26.17
C LYS A 396 0.60 -10.85 27.42
N SER A 397 0.00 -11.89 28.00
CA SER A 397 -0.60 -11.77 29.32
C SER A 397 -0.72 -13.13 30.00
N LYS A 398 0.42 -13.82 30.20
CA LYS A 398 0.52 -14.95 31.15
C LYS A 398 1.98 -15.31 31.41
N ASN A 399 2.78 -14.38 31.93
CA ASN A 399 4.08 -14.71 32.52
C ASN A 399 4.52 -13.60 33.48
N GLN A 400 3.67 -13.26 34.45
CA GLN A 400 4.07 -12.42 35.59
C GLN A 400 3.49 -12.88 36.94
N GLU A 401 2.96 -14.11 37.05
CA GLU A 401 2.48 -14.64 38.34
C GLU A 401 3.16 -15.91 38.82
N ASP A 402 4.19 -16.44 38.17
CA ASP A 402 4.96 -17.58 38.69
C ASP A 402 6.44 -17.21 38.88
N ASN A 403 6.72 -16.21 39.72
CA ASN A 403 8.02 -16.09 40.42
C ASN A 403 7.90 -15.07 41.57
N LYS A 404 7.24 -15.50 42.65
CA LYS A 404 7.59 -15.07 44.03
C LYS A 404 7.38 -16.22 44.98
#